data_da0e8f2724728a4019324bc0b4a82a79
#
_entry.id   da0e8f2724728a4019324bc0b4a82a79
#
_cell.length_a   1.000
_cell.length_b   1.000
_cell.length_c   1.000
_cell.angle_alpha   90.00
_cell.angle_beta   90.00
_cell.angle_gamma   90.00
#
_symmetry.space_group_name_H-M   'P 1'
#
loop_
_entity.id
_entity.type
_entity.pdbx_description
1 polymer ?
#
loop_
_entity_poly.entity_id
_entity_poly.type
_entity_poly.pdbx_seq_one_letter_code
_entity_poly.pdbx_strand_id
1 'polypeptide(L)'
;VANSDDGFGTTVGLESTGIYTEQDARGFSPLKAGNLRVDGVYFDIIGTMPSRLKQSTGIRIGFAAESYPFQAPTGVVEQRLRPFPEKNGISLGANLVSYGGKIGEIDLRLRNEAGTLGLVAGFAYSDFRYGGGSRVSSYTMAARPIIRIGGIEIGPWAAKTIVSFQQPHVLTIVSGDTVPAVPEQRIYLGQDWTRTRLNNDNYGLTAKVPITARLLFRGGMNYSNGDRERYFSEFYILPPTGFVARHRVIADPPQQIDAVSGEAQLIYRFDSGKWVHRLIGGFRMRSRLTETGGSQAFDFGTVEYDKPDLEDKPTFQFGPVNSGRVRQSAFMLGYLGRLPGVGHINIGVQKARFRASNRNGTTGAVTTSRDDPWLYNATIGVNVTPAISLYFGTQRGLEDSGTAPDLATNRNEQLPPTRTTQYDGGIRWKFGGGQLVVNAFQITKPYFSYDTSNLFTRIGDVRHRGIEASLSGHFGKRLQIVAGALALQPRVSNVTPTAGQQGELPTGTPSKYVRIDSNYKTDIFGGLTLTAGLQYTGTRAVSAKPFDSLGGKQLMLPGVTTIDLGVRQQFTLGGVPMNLRAVLANVFDHTSWKVLAPNVLDIDERRRFSLTLVADL
;
A
#
# COMPACT_ATOMS: atom_id res chain seq x y z
N VAL A 1 -5.00 7.13 -15.92
CA VAL A 1 -5.86 6.28 -16.79
C VAL A 1 -5.03 5.75 -17.98
N ALA A 2 -4.31 6.62 -18.73
CA ALA A 2 -3.60 6.21 -19.95
C ALA A 2 -2.58 5.06 -19.77
N ASN A 3 -2.04 4.88 -18.58
CA ASN A 3 -1.02 3.87 -18.26
C ASN A 3 -1.60 2.66 -17.48
N SER A 4 -2.91 2.58 -17.32
CA SER A 4 -3.55 1.49 -16.57
C SER A 4 -3.92 0.35 -17.51
N ASP A 5 -3.37 -0.83 -17.26
CA ASP A 5 -3.68 -2.05 -18.00
C ASP A 5 -5.06 -2.61 -17.59
N ASP A 6 -5.46 -2.34 -16.35
CA ASP A 6 -6.72 -2.82 -15.75
C ASP A 6 -7.24 -1.84 -14.69
N GLY A 7 -8.43 -2.11 -14.13
CA GLY A 7 -9.08 -1.33 -13.07
C GLY A 7 -8.76 -1.83 -11.65
N PHE A 8 -7.75 -2.69 -11.47
CA PHE A 8 -7.40 -3.17 -10.14
C PHE A 8 -6.55 -2.16 -9.38
N GLY A 9 -5.49 -1.64 -9.96
CA GLY A 9 -4.75 -0.55 -9.32
C GLY A 9 -3.46 -0.20 -10.06
N THR A 10 -3.33 1.07 -10.42
CA THR A 10 -2.10 1.62 -11.01
C THR A 10 -1.87 3.04 -10.50
N THR A 11 -0.64 3.32 -10.05
CA THR A 11 -0.23 4.66 -9.63
C THR A 11 0.99 5.10 -10.45
N VAL A 12 0.91 6.30 -11.03
CA VAL A 12 2.01 6.95 -11.78
C VAL A 12 2.11 8.40 -11.31
N GLY A 13 3.23 8.76 -10.72
CA GLY A 13 3.39 10.08 -10.10
C GLY A 13 2.34 10.32 -9.01
N LEU A 14 1.53 11.37 -9.18
CA LEU A 14 0.42 11.73 -8.27
C LEU A 14 -0.94 11.15 -8.70
N GLU A 15 -0.99 10.39 -9.78
CA GLU A 15 -2.23 9.81 -10.30
C GLU A 15 -2.38 8.36 -9.87
N SER A 16 -3.51 8.02 -9.27
CA SER A 16 -3.89 6.65 -8.93
C SER A 16 -5.24 6.31 -9.52
N THR A 17 -5.37 5.13 -10.08
CA THR A 17 -6.60 4.57 -10.68
C THR A 17 -6.83 3.17 -10.16
N GLY A 18 -8.08 2.69 -10.25
CA GLY A 18 -8.47 1.34 -9.85
C GLY A 18 -8.84 1.22 -8.37
N ILE A 19 -9.34 0.04 -8.01
CA ILE A 19 -9.97 -0.22 -6.70
C ILE A 19 -9.00 -0.61 -5.59
N TYR A 20 -7.77 -0.97 -5.90
CA TYR A 20 -6.78 -1.47 -4.94
C TYR A 20 -5.58 -0.55 -4.82
N THR A 21 -4.95 -0.61 -3.66
CA THR A 21 -3.73 0.13 -3.32
C THR A 21 -2.63 -0.81 -2.86
N GLU A 22 -1.43 -0.30 -2.64
CA GLU A 22 -0.33 -1.06 -2.03
C GLU A 22 -0.71 -1.59 -0.63
N GLN A 23 -1.61 -0.89 0.07
CA GLN A 23 -2.00 -1.20 1.45
C GLN A 23 -3.24 -2.09 1.54
N ASP A 24 -4.08 -2.10 0.51
CA ASP A 24 -5.33 -2.86 0.51
C ASP A 24 -5.62 -3.46 -0.86
N ALA A 25 -5.72 -4.79 -0.89
CA ALA A 25 -6.24 -5.58 -1.99
C ALA A 25 -7.12 -6.70 -1.42
N ARG A 26 -8.38 -6.76 -1.87
CA ARG A 26 -9.36 -7.75 -1.38
C ARG A 26 -9.59 -7.69 0.16
N GLY A 27 -9.38 -6.50 0.78
CA GLY A 27 -9.50 -6.26 2.22
C GLY A 27 -8.29 -6.72 3.06
N PHE A 28 -7.15 -7.00 2.44
CA PHE A 28 -5.90 -7.34 3.11
C PHE A 28 -4.72 -6.57 2.53
N SER A 29 -3.63 -6.44 3.29
CA SER A 29 -2.43 -5.74 2.82
C SER A 29 -1.47 -6.66 2.06
N PRO A 30 -1.23 -6.43 0.75
CA PRO A 30 -0.22 -7.16 0.00
C PRO A 30 1.19 -6.95 0.53
N LEU A 31 1.50 -5.77 1.09
CA LEU A 31 2.81 -5.47 1.66
C LEU A 31 3.09 -6.33 2.91
N LYS A 32 2.10 -6.50 3.81
CA LYS A 32 2.21 -7.39 4.98
C LYS A 32 2.33 -8.86 4.57
N ALA A 33 1.73 -9.24 3.44
CA ALA A 33 1.85 -10.57 2.85
C ALA A 33 3.24 -10.84 2.19
N GLY A 34 4.14 -9.86 2.16
CA GLY A 34 5.46 -9.99 1.53
C GLY A 34 5.41 -10.07 0.01
N ASN A 35 4.42 -9.39 -0.59
CA ASN A 35 4.17 -9.40 -2.03
C ASN A 35 4.70 -8.17 -2.78
N LEU A 36 5.56 -7.36 -2.15
CA LEU A 36 6.22 -6.26 -2.83
C LEU A 36 7.31 -6.78 -3.77
N ARG A 37 7.26 -6.34 -5.01
CA ARG A 37 8.30 -6.55 -6.03
C ARG A 37 8.75 -5.20 -6.57
N VAL A 38 10.05 -5.07 -6.75
CA VAL A 38 10.68 -3.93 -7.43
C VAL A 38 11.42 -4.46 -8.63
N ASP A 39 10.97 -4.11 -9.83
CA ASP A 39 11.44 -4.68 -11.12
C ASP A 39 11.43 -6.23 -11.10
N GLY A 40 10.38 -6.82 -10.48
CA GLY A 40 10.18 -8.27 -10.35
C GLY A 40 11.02 -8.96 -9.28
N VAL A 41 11.76 -8.25 -8.44
CA VAL A 41 12.58 -8.77 -7.32
C VAL A 41 11.93 -8.39 -5.99
N TYR A 42 11.91 -9.31 -5.04
CA TYR A 42 11.35 -9.07 -3.71
C TYR A 42 12.23 -8.13 -2.87
N PHE A 43 11.58 -7.13 -2.27
CA PHE A 43 12.18 -6.28 -1.23
C PHE A 43 11.23 -6.07 -0.04
N ASP A 44 11.82 -5.88 1.14
CA ASP A 44 11.17 -5.42 2.35
C ASP A 44 11.64 -3.99 2.64
N ILE A 45 10.77 -3.01 2.34
CA ILE A 45 11.10 -1.58 2.40
C ILE A 45 10.40 -0.96 3.59
N ILE A 46 11.11 -0.12 4.36
CA ILE A 46 10.52 0.66 5.43
C ILE A 46 9.83 1.88 4.82
N GLY A 47 8.54 2.05 5.10
CA GLY A 47 7.73 3.07 4.46
C GLY A 47 7.39 2.70 3.01
N THR A 48 7.73 3.56 2.05
CA THR A 48 7.49 3.35 0.61
C THR A 48 8.76 3.62 -0.18
N MET A 49 8.88 2.97 -1.36
CA MET A 49 9.95 3.31 -2.31
C MET A 49 9.90 4.80 -2.63
N PRO A 50 11.00 5.52 -2.50
CA PRO A 50 11.06 6.97 -2.78
C PRO A 50 10.54 7.33 -4.16
N SER A 51 9.70 8.37 -4.24
CA SER A 51 9.02 8.77 -5.46
C SER A 51 9.97 9.12 -6.62
N ARG A 52 11.18 9.59 -6.28
CA ARG A 52 12.19 9.97 -7.30
C ARG A 52 12.89 8.76 -7.93
N LEU A 53 12.82 7.59 -7.33
CA LEU A 53 13.28 6.32 -7.94
C LEU A 53 12.17 5.61 -8.71
N LYS A 54 10.93 5.76 -8.27
CA LYS A 54 9.78 5.01 -8.75
C LYS A 54 9.16 5.66 -9.99
N GLN A 55 8.94 4.88 -11.04
CA GLN A 55 8.16 5.26 -12.22
C GLN A 55 6.66 5.02 -11.98
N SER A 56 6.33 3.82 -11.48
CA SER A 56 4.94 3.41 -11.29
C SER A 56 4.80 2.33 -10.22
N THR A 57 3.58 2.18 -9.72
CA THR A 57 3.16 1.04 -8.91
C THR A 57 1.93 0.40 -9.57
N GLY A 58 1.91 -0.91 -9.71
CA GLY A 58 0.77 -1.68 -10.20
C GLY A 58 0.37 -2.76 -9.21
N ILE A 59 -0.92 -2.94 -9.00
CA ILE A 59 -1.48 -4.04 -8.21
C ILE A 59 -1.87 -5.14 -9.19
N ARG A 60 -1.20 -6.28 -9.11
CA ARG A 60 -1.36 -7.40 -10.05
C ARG A 60 -2.15 -8.52 -9.39
N ILE A 61 -3.34 -8.79 -9.92
CA ILE A 61 -4.30 -9.75 -9.37
C ILE A 61 -4.82 -10.64 -10.50
N GLY A 62 -5.09 -11.91 -10.20
CA GLY A 62 -5.65 -12.85 -11.16
C GLY A 62 -4.83 -12.93 -12.43
N PHE A 63 -5.43 -12.66 -13.59
CA PHE A 63 -4.75 -12.66 -14.89
C PHE A 63 -3.51 -11.76 -14.94
N ALA A 64 -3.51 -10.61 -14.26
CA ALA A 64 -2.37 -9.69 -14.26
C ALA A 64 -1.18 -10.24 -13.45
N ALA A 65 -1.40 -11.19 -12.55
CA ALA A 65 -0.38 -11.81 -11.72
C ALA A 65 0.21 -13.10 -12.33
N GLU A 66 -0.35 -13.65 -13.40
CA GLU A 66 0.02 -14.95 -14.00
C GLU A 66 1.50 -15.10 -14.34
N SER A 67 2.17 -14.00 -14.71
CA SER A 67 3.58 -14.00 -15.10
C SER A 67 4.55 -13.97 -13.92
N TYR A 68 4.06 -13.77 -12.70
CA TYR A 68 4.88 -13.74 -11.50
C TYR A 68 5.01 -15.15 -10.93
N PRO A 69 6.22 -15.72 -10.84
CA PRO A 69 6.45 -16.92 -10.05
C PRO A 69 6.31 -16.59 -8.57
N PHE A 70 5.99 -17.56 -7.75
CA PHE A 70 5.94 -17.41 -6.30
C PHE A 70 4.98 -16.31 -5.81
N GLN A 71 3.78 -16.29 -6.39
CA GLN A 71 2.69 -15.45 -5.93
C GLN A 71 2.30 -15.86 -4.51
N ALA A 72 1.86 -14.88 -3.71
CA ALA A 72 1.22 -15.12 -2.43
C ALA A 72 -0.21 -14.55 -2.47
N PRO A 73 -1.09 -14.92 -1.53
CA PRO A 73 -2.43 -14.36 -1.41
C PRO A 73 -2.44 -12.82 -1.45
N THR A 74 -3.55 -12.23 -1.90
CA THR A 74 -3.75 -10.77 -2.05
C THR A 74 -3.10 -10.09 -3.26
N GLY A 75 -2.49 -10.88 -4.18
CA GLY A 75 -1.86 -10.33 -5.38
C GLY A 75 -0.45 -9.82 -5.17
N VAL A 76 0.12 -9.17 -6.18
CA VAL A 76 1.49 -8.66 -6.20
C VAL A 76 1.46 -7.14 -6.37
N VAL A 77 2.20 -6.44 -5.50
CA VAL A 77 2.52 -5.01 -5.67
C VAL A 77 3.80 -4.92 -6.48
N GLU A 78 3.70 -4.50 -7.73
CA GLU A 78 4.85 -4.29 -8.60
C GLU A 78 5.20 -2.81 -8.66
N GLN A 79 6.35 -2.44 -8.12
CA GLN A 79 6.94 -1.12 -8.26
C GLN A 79 8.01 -1.16 -9.35
N ARG A 80 7.85 -0.33 -10.35
CA ARG A 80 8.85 -0.17 -11.41
C ARG A 80 9.73 1.02 -11.09
N LEU A 81 11.04 0.80 -11.14
CA LEU A 81 12.01 1.88 -11.07
C LEU A 81 12.05 2.66 -12.38
N ARG A 82 12.48 3.91 -12.33
CA ARG A 82 12.72 4.70 -13.52
C ARG A 82 13.78 4.01 -14.40
N PRO A 83 13.50 3.77 -15.69
CA PRO A 83 14.36 2.97 -16.56
C PRO A 83 15.64 3.71 -16.94
N PHE A 84 16.52 3.02 -17.66
CA PHE A 84 17.65 3.63 -18.34
C PHE A 84 17.17 4.78 -19.25
N PRO A 85 17.76 6.00 -19.18
CA PRO A 85 17.31 7.15 -19.95
C PRO A 85 17.44 6.94 -21.47
N GLU A 86 16.40 7.27 -22.23
CA GLU A 86 16.46 7.25 -23.69
C GLU A 86 17.15 8.49 -24.25
N LYS A 87 17.04 9.62 -23.54
CA LYS A 87 17.67 10.91 -23.86
C LYS A 87 18.05 11.66 -22.59
N ASN A 88 18.98 12.60 -22.72
CA ASN A 88 19.31 13.56 -21.68
C ASN A 88 18.14 14.54 -21.50
N GLY A 89 17.92 15.01 -20.29
CA GLY A 89 16.87 15.98 -20.02
C GLY A 89 16.69 16.26 -18.52
N ILE A 90 16.02 17.36 -18.24
CA ILE A 90 15.61 17.80 -16.91
C ILE A 90 14.10 18.00 -16.95
N SER A 91 13.39 17.49 -15.94
CA SER A 91 11.97 17.79 -15.75
C SER A 91 11.80 18.62 -14.48
N LEU A 92 11.06 19.72 -14.59
CA LEU A 92 10.71 20.60 -13.47
C LEU A 92 9.21 20.46 -13.21
N GLY A 93 8.84 20.19 -11.98
CA GLY A 93 7.44 20.06 -11.54
C GLY A 93 7.11 21.04 -10.42
N ALA A 94 5.96 21.69 -10.53
CA ALA A 94 5.36 22.49 -9.46
C ALA A 94 3.91 22.08 -9.28
N ASN A 95 3.49 21.89 -8.02
CA ASN A 95 2.10 21.56 -7.69
C ASN A 95 1.64 22.46 -6.52
N LEU A 96 0.55 23.17 -6.75
CA LEU A 96 -0.17 23.94 -5.73
C LEU A 96 -1.39 23.13 -5.30
N VAL A 97 -1.55 22.97 -4.00
CA VAL A 97 -2.65 22.21 -3.39
C VAL A 97 -3.42 23.12 -2.45
N SER A 98 -4.72 22.89 -2.30
CA SER A 98 -5.57 23.60 -1.33
C SER A 98 -4.90 23.71 0.05
N TYR A 99 -5.29 24.73 0.79
CA TYR A 99 -4.79 25.01 2.16
C TYR A 99 -3.33 25.40 2.24
N GLY A 100 -2.79 26.01 1.16
CA GLY A 100 -1.41 26.49 1.09
C GLY A 100 -0.39 25.38 0.81
N GLY A 101 -0.85 24.20 0.41
CA GLY A 101 0.03 23.09 0.04
C GLY A 101 0.83 23.40 -1.22
N LYS A 102 2.10 22.98 -1.24
CA LYS A 102 3.01 23.16 -2.36
C LYS A 102 3.99 21.99 -2.47
N ILE A 103 4.23 21.55 -3.70
CA ILE A 103 5.21 20.51 -4.02
C ILE A 103 6.08 21.04 -5.17
N GLY A 104 7.39 20.94 -5.01
CA GLY A 104 8.36 21.23 -6.05
C GLY A 104 9.20 20.00 -6.36
N GLU A 105 9.44 19.73 -7.64
CA GLU A 105 10.15 18.52 -8.09
C GLU A 105 11.15 18.85 -9.17
N ILE A 106 12.33 18.22 -9.11
CA ILE A 106 13.34 18.27 -10.16
C ILE A 106 13.78 16.84 -10.43
N ASP A 107 13.75 16.43 -11.69
CA ASP A 107 14.21 15.12 -12.15
C ASP A 107 15.25 15.28 -13.25
N LEU A 108 16.38 14.59 -13.10
CA LEU A 108 17.50 14.57 -14.03
C LEU A 108 17.60 13.21 -14.71
N ARG A 109 17.80 13.20 -16.02
CA ARG A 109 18.05 12.03 -16.86
C ARG A 109 19.31 12.28 -17.69
N LEU A 110 20.33 11.48 -17.48
CA LEU A 110 21.58 11.58 -18.24
C LEU A 110 21.96 10.22 -18.80
N ARG A 111 22.54 10.21 -19.99
CA ARG A 111 23.14 9.03 -20.59
C ARG A 111 24.39 9.43 -21.37
N ASN A 112 25.35 8.53 -21.44
CA ASN A 112 26.49 8.71 -22.34
C ASN A 112 26.08 8.40 -23.80
N GLU A 113 26.86 8.85 -24.75
CA GLU A 113 26.62 8.64 -26.20
C GLU A 113 26.55 7.15 -26.55
N ALA A 114 27.43 6.33 -25.97
CA ALA A 114 27.47 4.89 -26.19
C ALA A 114 26.23 4.15 -25.68
N GLY A 115 25.35 4.78 -24.86
CA GLY A 115 24.17 4.14 -24.27
C GLY A 115 24.49 3.04 -23.24
N THR A 116 25.70 3.06 -22.68
CA THR A 116 26.18 2.07 -21.71
C THR A 116 26.07 2.53 -20.26
N LEU A 117 26.10 3.85 -20.03
CA LEU A 117 25.97 4.48 -18.72
C LEU A 117 24.80 5.44 -18.74
N GLY A 118 23.93 5.31 -17.74
CA GLY A 118 22.79 6.20 -17.50
C GLY A 118 22.76 6.65 -16.05
N LEU A 119 22.13 7.79 -15.79
CA LEU A 119 21.82 8.28 -14.44
C LEU A 119 20.40 8.82 -14.43
N VAL A 120 19.62 8.37 -13.46
CA VAL A 120 18.35 8.97 -13.07
C VAL A 120 18.51 9.50 -11.66
N ALA A 121 18.25 10.79 -11.47
CA ALA A 121 18.31 11.42 -10.16
C ALA A 121 17.13 12.39 -9.99
N GLY A 122 16.79 12.72 -8.76
CA GLY A 122 15.73 13.67 -8.52
C GLY A 122 15.66 14.16 -7.08
N PHE A 123 15.03 15.30 -6.93
CA PHE A 123 14.73 15.96 -5.66
C PHE A 123 13.27 16.38 -5.66
N ALA A 124 12.61 16.25 -4.51
CA ALA A 124 11.28 16.79 -4.29
C ALA A 124 11.18 17.40 -2.89
N TYR A 125 10.52 18.53 -2.82
CA TYR A 125 10.03 19.13 -1.58
C TYR A 125 8.51 19.09 -1.58
N SER A 126 7.90 18.72 -0.46
CA SER A 126 6.46 18.77 -0.28
C SER A 126 6.09 19.38 1.07
N ASP A 127 5.07 20.22 1.06
CA ASP A 127 4.46 20.82 2.23
C ASP A 127 2.96 20.92 1.99
N PHE A 128 2.16 20.19 2.77
CA PHE A 128 0.71 20.19 2.60
C PHE A 128 -0.03 19.88 3.90
N ARG A 129 -1.35 20.14 3.90
CA ARG A 129 -2.25 19.82 5.01
C ARG A 129 -3.25 18.75 4.61
N TYR A 130 -3.53 17.84 5.53
CA TYR A 130 -4.58 16.82 5.42
C TYR A 130 -5.98 17.40 5.72
N GLY A 131 -7.02 16.62 5.43
CA GLY A 131 -8.42 16.99 5.68
C GLY A 131 -8.73 17.36 7.13
N GLY A 132 -8.08 16.70 8.10
CA GLY A 132 -8.16 17.00 9.55
C GLY A 132 -7.26 18.14 10.03
N GLY A 133 -6.67 18.95 9.13
CA GLY A 133 -5.87 20.12 9.46
C GLY A 133 -4.39 19.86 9.78
N SER A 134 -3.98 18.61 10.03
CA SER A 134 -2.58 18.29 10.30
C SER A 134 -1.68 18.58 9.09
N ARG A 135 -0.45 19.08 9.35
CA ARG A 135 0.53 19.48 8.33
C ARG A 135 1.69 18.51 8.26
N VAL A 136 2.22 18.30 7.06
CA VAL A 136 3.45 17.55 6.81
C VAL A 136 4.35 18.29 5.84
N SER A 137 5.67 18.35 6.15
CA SER A 137 6.70 18.85 5.25
C SER A 137 7.81 17.83 5.12
N SER A 138 8.22 17.54 3.89
CA SER A 138 9.25 16.54 3.61
C SER A 138 10.13 16.89 2.41
N TYR A 139 11.34 16.32 2.43
CA TYR A 139 12.29 16.33 1.32
C TYR A 139 12.57 14.90 0.90
N THR A 140 12.62 14.66 -0.40
CA THR A 140 13.00 13.37 -0.97
C THR A 140 14.08 13.58 -2.01
N MET A 141 15.17 12.87 -1.90
CA MET A 141 16.26 12.87 -2.88
C MET A 141 16.62 11.43 -3.25
N ALA A 142 16.96 11.22 -4.51
CA ALA A 142 17.36 9.90 -4.99
C ALA A 142 18.29 9.99 -6.21
N ALA A 143 19.14 8.98 -6.35
CA ALA A 143 19.98 8.77 -7.51
C ALA A 143 20.07 7.27 -7.82
N ARG A 144 20.02 6.95 -9.13
CA ARG A 144 20.17 5.60 -9.67
C ARG A 144 21.07 5.66 -10.91
N PRO A 145 22.39 5.43 -10.77
CA PRO A 145 23.23 5.11 -11.92
C PRO A 145 22.83 3.74 -12.49
N ILE A 146 22.91 3.57 -13.81
CA ILE A 146 22.53 2.34 -14.50
C ILE A 146 23.63 2.01 -15.52
N ILE A 147 24.14 0.80 -15.44
CA ILE A 147 25.10 0.24 -16.38
C ILE A 147 24.37 -0.76 -17.27
N ARG A 148 24.52 -0.58 -18.61
CA ARG A 148 23.91 -1.47 -19.60
C ARG A 148 24.93 -1.84 -20.67
N ILE A 149 25.42 -3.08 -20.63
CA ILE A 149 26.45 -3.58 -21.55
C ILE A 149 26.12 -5.03 -21.93
N GLY A 150 26.04 -5.34 -23.23
CA GLY A 150 25.88 -6.73 -23.70
C GLY A 150 24.61 -7.42 -23.18
N GLY A 151 23.51 -6.66 -22.95
CA GLY A 151 22.29 -7.19 -22.36
C GLY A 151 22.29 -7.28 -20.81
N ILE A 152 23.44 -7.08 -20.17
CA ILE A 152 23.55 -6.91 -18.72
C ILE A 152 23.02 -5.53 -18.35
N GLU A 153 22.14 -5.49 -17.33
CA GLU A 153 21.68 -4.24 -16.72
C GLU A 153 21.89 -4.32 -15.21
N ILE A 154 22.64 -3.37 -14.66
CA ILE A 154 22.90 -3.23 -13.22
C ILE A 154 22.58 -1.80 -12.82
N GLY A 155 21.71 -1.63 -11.83
CA GLY A 155 21.25 -0.32 -11.36
C GLY A 155 21.27 -0.23 -9.83
N PRO A 156 22.40 0.19 -9.21
CA PRO A 156 22.39 0.57 -7.81
C PRO A 156 21.59 1.87 -7.61
N TRP A 157 21.12 2.09 -6.39
CA TRP A 157 20.47 3.35 -6.00
C TRP A 157 20.77 3.75 -4.57
N ALA A 158 20.66 5.04 -4.34
CA ALA A 158 20.61 5.63 -3.01
C ALA A 158 19.45 6.63 -2.98
N ALA A 159 18.67 6.61 -1.91
CA ALA A 159 17.59 7.55 -1.71
C ALA A 159 17.37 7.86 -0.23
N LYS A 160 17.00 9.12 0.05
CA LYS A 160 16.70 9.62 1.38
C LYS A 160 15.40 10.39 1.38
N THR A 161 14.55 10.13 2.37
CA THR A 161 13.35 10.93 2.66
C THR A 161 13.47 11.48 4.07
N ILE A 162 13.38 12.77 4.21
CA ILE A 162 13.40 13.50 5.49
C ILE A 162 12.03 14.11 5.69
N VAL A 163 11.28 13.65 6.67
CA VAL A 163 10.07 14.33 7.14
C VAL A 163 10.52 15.31 8.23
N SER A 164 10.70 16.57 7.83
CA SER A 164 11.23 17.61 8.72
C SER A 164 10.19 18.13 9.72
N PHE A 165 8.91 17.98 9.38
CA PHE A 165 7.78 18.41 10.18
C PHE A 165 6.57 17.53 9.86
N GLN A 166 5.96 16.94 10.87
CA GLN A 166 4.69 16.23 10.74
C GLN A 166 3.90 16.33 12.03
N GLN A 167 2.72 16.94 11.97
CA GLN A 167 1.72 16.84 13.02
C GLN A 167 1.03 15.47 12.93
N PRO A 168 0.81 14.75 14.05
CA PRO A 168 0.02 13.52 14.02
C PRO A 168 -1.42 13.83 13.61
N HIS A 169 -2.09 12.86 13.00
CA HIS A 169 -3.54 12.91 12.89
C HIS A 169 -4.14 12.76 14.27
N VAL A 170 -5.08 13.62 14.62
CA VAL A 170 -5.85 13.47 15.87
C VAL A 170 -6.94 12.43 15.62
N LEU A 171 -6.78 11.27 16.24
CA LEU A 171 -7.67 10.13 16.05
C LEU A 171 -8.81 10.16 17.06
N THR A 172 -10.01 9.82 16.62
CA THR A 172 -11.19 9.73 17.48
C THR A 172 -11.43 8.28 17.88
N ILE A 173 -11.44 8.00 19.19
CA ILE A 173 -11.81 6.69 19.74
C ILE A 173 -13.25 6.75 20.20
N VAL A 174 -14.11 5.88 19.66
CA VAL A 174 -15.52 5.77 19.99
C VAL A 174 -15.74 4.64 20.98
N SER A 175 -16.21 4.95 22.19
CA SER A 175 -16.49 3.94 23.21
C SER A 175 -17.95 3.50 23.23
N GLY A 176 -18.86 4.26 22.60
CA GLY A 176 -20.30 4.01 22.53
C GLY A 176 -20.77 3.39 21.21
N ASP A 177 -22.07 3.34 21.08
CA ASP A 177 -22.83 2.78 19.95
C ASP A 177 -23.19 3.80 18.87
N THR A 178 -22.65 5.02 18.97
CA THR A 178 -22.95 6.14 18.06
C THR A 178 -21.66 6.67 17.42
N VAL A 179 -21.69 6.86 16.11
CA VAL A 179 -20.60 7.53 15.39
C VAL A 179 -20.77 9.05 15.54
N PRO A 180 -19.74 9.77 16.01
CA PRO A 180 -19.81 11.23 16.15
C PRO A 180 -19.88 11.91 14.78
N ALA A 181 -20.41 13.13 14.75
CA ALA A 181 -20.32 13.98 13.58
C ALA A 181 -18.84 14.29 13.26
N VAL A 182 -18.51 14.41 11.98
CA VAL A 182 -17.17 14.86 11.58
C VAL A 182 -17.03 16.34 11.91
N PRO A 183 -15.97 16.79 12.60
CA PRO A 183 -15.75 18.20 12.89
C PRO A 183 -15.81 19.05 11.62
N GLU A 184 -16.63 20.11 11.64
CA GLU A 184 -16.84 20.95 10.44
C GLU A 184 -15.63 21.81 10.11
N GLN A 185 -14.88 22.22 11.12
CA GLN A 185 -13.72 23.09 10.98
C GLN A 185 -12.50 22.29 10.49
N ARG A 186 -11.76 22.88 9.54
CA ARG A 186 -10.50 22.34 9.01
C ARG A 186 -9.32 22.89 9.79
N ILE A 187 -9.41 22.83 11.09
CA ILE A 187 -8.34 23.25 12.00
C ILE A 187 -7.68 22.02 12.59
N TYR A 188 -6.40 22.15 12.88
CA TYR A 188 -5.69 21.12 13.62
C TYR A 188 -6.16 21.11 15.07
N LEU A 189 -6.70 19.98 15.52
CA LEU A 189 -7.24 19.84 16.88
C LEU A 189 -6.19 19.34 17.87
N GLY A 190 -4.99 19.03 17.42
CA GLY A 190 -3.92 18.47 18.26
C GLY A 190 -3.00 19.54 18.83
N GLN A 191 -2.02 19.07 19.60
CA GLN A 191 -1.05 19.91 20.28
C GLN A 191 0.01 20.46 19.32
N ASP A 192 0.34 21.73 19.40
CA ASP A 192 1.34 22.37 18.54
C ASP A 192 2.77 21.84 18.73
N TRP A 193 3.06 21.25 19.89
CA TRP A 193 4.35 20.66 20.21
C TRP A 193 4.47 19.17 19.78
N THR A 194 3.40 18.50 19.38
CA THR A 194 3.41 17.11 18.90
C THR A 194 3.92 17.03 17.46
N ARG A 195 5.23 17.25 17.30
CA ARG A 195 5.88 17.27 15.99
C ARG A 195 6.79 16.07 15.83
N THR A 196 6.46 15.20 14.90
CA THR A 196 7.27 14.05 14.50
C THR A 196 8.35 14.49 13.52
N ARG A 197 9.53 13.94 13.67
CA ARG A 197 10.63 13.97 12.70
C ARG A 197 11.04 12.54 12.40
N LEU A 198 11.17 12.22 11.14
CA LEU A 198 11.65 10.92 10.72
C LEU A 198 12.55 11.03 9.49
N ASN A 199 13.53 10.14 9.42
CA ASN A 199 14.43 9.98 8.30
C ASN A 199 14.27 8.54 7.76
N ASN A 200 14.19 8.39 6.44
CA ASN A 200 14.22 7.09 5.79
C ASN A 200 15.34 7.08 4.76
N ASP A 201 16.30 6.19 4.94
CA ASP A 201 17.38 5.93 4.00
C ASP A 201 17.12 4.60 3.28
N ASN A 202 17.34 4.57 1.96
CA ASN A 202 17.19 3.37 1.16
C ASN A 202 18.40 3.25 0.21
N TYR A 203 19.09 2.11 0.30
CA TYR A 203 20.21 1.76 -0.55
C TYR A 203 19.95 0.40 -1.18
N GLY A 204 20.12 0.29 -2.46
CA GLY A 204 19.83 -1.00 -3.09
C GLY A 204 20.45 -1.16 -4.46
N LEU A 205 20.21 -2.32 -5.03
CA LEU A 205 20.72 -2.75 -6.31
C LEU A 205 19.75 -3.72 -6.95
N THR A 206 19.46 -3.54 -8.26
CA THR A 206 18.91 -4.58 -9.12
C THR A 206 19.91 -4.96 -10.20
N ALA A 207 19.93 -6.24 -10.54
CA ALA A 207 20.76 -6.78 -11.62
C ALA A 207 19.96 -7.75 -12.49
N LYS A 208 20.15 -7.63 -13.81
CA LYS A 208 19.65 -8.54 -14.82
C LYS A 208 20.81 -8.91 -15.73
N VAL A 209 21.20 -10.19 -15.71
CA VAL A 209 22.41 -10.69 -16.40
C VAL A 209 22.05 -11.91 -17.25
N PRO A 210 21.97 -11.80 -18.58
CA PRO A 210 21.88 -12.95 -19.45
C PRO A 210 23.22 -13.71 -19.42
N ILE A 211 23.23 -14.88 -18.75
CA ILE A 211 24.42 -15.74 -18.65
C ILE A 211 24.65 -16.47 -19.98
N THR A 212 23.54 -16.95 -20.57
CA THR A 212 23.49 -17.52 -21.92
C THR A 212 22.21 -17.04 -22.62
N ALA A 213 22.02 -17.41 -23.89
CA ALA A 213 20.77 -17.15 -24.61
C ALA A 213 19.52 -17.74 -23.93
N ARG A 214 19.71 -18.77 -23.07
CA ARG A 214 18.61 -19.50 -22.38
C ARG A 214 18.60 -19.30 -20.87
N LEU A 215 19.70 -18.84 -20.27
CA LEU A 215 19.85 -18.70 -18.82
C LEU A 215 20.02 -17.23 -18.44
N LEU A 216 19.08 -16.74 -17.63
CA LEU A 216 19.04 -15.38 -17.12
C LEU A 216 19.19 -15.39 -15.59
N PHE A 217 20.13 -14.62 -15.07
CA PHE A 217 20.15 -14.24 -13.66
C PHE A 217 19.36 -12.94 -13.48
N ARG A 218 18.49 -12.90 -12.47
CA ARG A 218 17.81 -11.69 -11.99
C ARG A 218 17.88 -11.65 -10.47
N GLY A 219 18.28 -10.52 -9.91
CA GLY A 219 18.37 -10.39 -8.48
C GLY A 219 18.54 -8.97 -8.01
N GLY A 220 18.54 -8.79 -6.70
CA GLY A 220 18.75 -7.50 -6.07
C GLY A 220 18.81 -7.62 -4.55
N MET A 221 19.34 -6.56 -3.95
CA MET A 221 19.39 -6.35 -2.50
C MET A 221 18.93 -4.94 -2.17
N ASN A 222 18.32 -4.77 -0.99
CA ASN A 222 17.95 -3.48 -0.44
C ASN A 222 18.25 -3.44 1.06
N TYR A 223 18.85 -2.34 1.50
CA TYR A 223 18.91 -1.91 2.88
C TYR A 223 18.02 -0.70 3.04
N SER A 224 17.16 -0.71 4.04
CA SER A 224 16.26 0.38 4.38
C SER A 224 16.37 0.66 5.87
N ASN A 225 16.59 1.92 6.22
CA ASN A 225 16.65 2.41 7.60
C ASN A 225 15.57 3.46 7.80
N GLY A 226 14.94 3.46 8.97
CA GLY A 226 13.97 4.46 9.39
C GLY A 226 14.28 4.92 10.81
N ASP A 227 14.73 6.15 10.95
CA ASP A 227 14.96 6.79 12.25
C ASP A 227 13.78 7.71 12.59
N ARG A 228 13.14 7.47 13.73
CA ARG A 228 12.12 8.32 14.32
C ARG A 228 12.72 9.05 15.52
N GLU A 229 13.07 10.32 15.37
CA GLU A 229 13.60 11.11 16.49
C GLU A 229 12.57 11.29 17.60
N ARG A 230 11.30 11.48 17.19
CA ARG A 230 10.11 11.58 18.07
C ARG A 230 8.91 11.13 17.29
N TYR A 231 8.00 10.47 17.96
CA TYR A 231 6.72 10.10 17.40
C TYR A 231 5.62 10.34 18.41
N PHE A 232 4.49 10.87 17.95
CA PHE A 232 3.34 11.17 18.78
C PHE A 232 2.11 10.52 18.19
N SER A 233 1.27 9.96 19.05
CA SER A 233 -0.10 9.56 18.73
C SER A 233 -1.04 10.39 19.60
N GLU A 234 -2.07 10.97 18.99
CA GLU A 234 -2.98 11.88 19.66
C GLU A 234 -4.42 11.43 19.48
N PHE A 235 -5.19 11.40 20.58
CA PHE A 235 -6.51 10.80 20.62
C PHE A 235 -7.51 11.69 21.33
N TYR A 236 -8.70 11.79 20.76
CA TYR A 236 -9.91 12.20 21.42
C TYR A 236 -10.76 10.96 21.71
N ILE A 237 -10.91 10.62 23.00
CA ILE A 237 -11.62 9.43 23.47
C ILE A 237 -13.02 9.87 23.91
N LEU A 238 -14.03 9.53 23.10
CA LEU A 238 -15.41 9.82 23.39
C LEU A 238 -15.98 8.77 24.37
N PRO A 239 -16.70 9.20 25.41
CA PRO A 239 -17.42 8.28 26.31
C PRO A 239 -18.56 7.59 25.57
N PRO A 240 -19.20 6.55 26.19
CA PRO A 240 -20.37 5.90 25.62
C PRO A 240 -21.55 6.85 25.34
N THR A 241 -21.68 7.92 26.11
CA THR A 241 -22.70 8.95 25.97
C THR A 241 -22.11 10.34 26.12
N GLY A 242 -22.52 11.27 25.23
CA GLY A 242 -22.07 12.67 25.27
C GLY A 242 -20.96 13.02 24.27
N PHE A 243 -20.64 14.32 24.19
CA PHE A 243 -19.67 14.89 23.23
C PHE A 243 -18.43 15.50 23.90
N VAL A 244 -18.23 15.25 25.22
CA VAL A 244 -17.04 15.71 25.93
C VAL A 244 -15.99 14.60 25.80
N ALA A 245 -14.97 14.88 25.01
CA ALA A 245 -13.89 13.93 24.76
C ALA A 245 -12.83 13.99 25.85
N ARG A 246 -12.16 12.89 26.12
CA ARG A 246 -10.93 12.84 26.90
C ARG A 246 -9.74 12.98 25.96
N HIS A 247 -8.91 13.99 26.16
CA HIS A 247 -7.75 14.25 25.33
C HIS A 247 -6.53 13.48 25.86
N ARG A 248 -5.92 12.68 25.00
CA ARG A 248 -4.74 11.88 25.33
C ARG A 248 -3.66 12.00 24.27
N VAL A 249 -2.43 12.20 24.69
CA VAL A 249 -1.23 12.14 23.84
C VAL A 249 -0.32 11.03 24.33
N ILE A 250 0.15 10.19 23.41
CA ILE A 250 1.21 9.21 23.65
C ILE A 250 2.46 9.71 22.94
N ALA A 251 3.54 9.89 23.69
CA ALA A 251 4.84 10.24 23.18
C ALA A 251 5.75 9.01 23.18
N ASP A 252 6.41 8.74 22.08
CA ASP A 252 7.40 7.67 21.94
C ASP A 252 8.83 8.23 22.06
N PRO A 253 9.77 7.47 22.66
CA PRO A 253 11.19 7.80 22.61
C PRO A 253 11.71 7.70 21.15
N PRO A 254 12.97 8.13 20.90
CA PRO A 254 13.63 7.80 19.64
C PRO A 254 13.62 6.30 19.37
N GLN A 255 13.25 5.90 18.15
CA GLN A 255 13.09 4.50 17.73
C GLN A 255 13.68 4.31 16.34
N GLN A 256 14.30 3.15 16.14
CA GLN A 256 14.93 2.79 14.87
C GLN A 256 14.26 1.54 14.28
N ILE A 257 14.20 1.53 12.96
CA ILE A 257 13.78 0.36 12.17
C ILE A 257 14.83 0.13 11.08
N ASP A 258 15.38 -1.10 11.01
CA ASP A 258 16.32 -1.51 9.97
C ASP A 258 15.78 -2.71 9.22
N ALA A 259 15.89 -2.72 7.90
CA ALA A 259 15.52 -3.86 7.08
C ALA A 259 16.57 -4.13 6.00
N VAL A 260 17.04 -5.36 5.94
CA VAL A 260 17.83 -5.89 4.83
C VAL A 260 16.99 -6.95 4.14
N SER A 261 16.92 -6.89 2.82
CA SER A 261 16.15 -7.86 2.03
C SER A 261 16.75 -8.05 0.65
N GLY A 262 16.40 -9.15 0.01
CA GLY A 262 16.82 -9.42 -1.35
C GLY A 262 16.32 -10.74 -1.88
N GLU A 263 16.46 -10.89 -3.18
CA GLU A 263 16.10 -12.08 -3.92
C GLU A 263 17.09 -12.30 -5.08
N ALA A 264 17.43 -13.57 -5.31
CA ALA A 264 18.21 -14.00 -6.46
C ALA A 264 17.45 -15.12 -7.18
N GLN A 265 17.34 -15.04 -8.50
CA GLN A 265 16.64 -15.99 -9.35
C GLN A 265 17.53 -16.38 -10.53
N LEU A 266 17.58 -17.68 -10.84
CA LEU A 266 18.07 -18.22 -12.10
C LEU A 266 16.88 -18.70 -12.91
N ILE A 267 16.73 -18.17 -14.11
CA ILE A 267 15.58 -18.41 -15.01
C ILE A 267 16.12 -19.09 -16.26
N TYR A 268 15.79 -20.38 -16.42
CA TYR A 268 16.15 -21.15 -17.59
C TYR A 268 14.97 -21.26 -18.54
N ARG A 269 15.11 -20.77 -19.76
CA ARG A 269 14.11 -20.83 -20.83
C ARG A 269 14.50 -21.88 -21.87
N PHE A 270 13.53 -22.71 -22.24
CA PHE A 270 13.64 -23.61 -23.39
C PHE A 270 12.29 -23.76 -24.08
N ASP A 271 12.32 -24.15 -25.33
CA ASP A 271 11.12 -24.38 -26.14
C ASP A 271 11.03 -25.87 -26.50
N SER A 272 9.84 -26.44 -26.48
CA SER A 272 9.53 -27.82 -26.86
C SER A 272 8.28 -27.83 -27.75
N GLY A 273 8.45 -28.03 -29.06
CA GLY A 273 7.42 -27.81 -30.03
C GLY A 273 6.86 -26.38 -29.96
N LYS A 274 5.56 -26.27 -29.70
CA LYS A 274 4.90 -24.95 -29.51
C LYS A 274 4.93 -24.43 -28.07
N TRP A 275 5.44 -25.21 -27.12
CA TRP A 275 5.53 -24.81 -25.73
C TRP A 275 6.76 -23.96 -25.46
N VAL A 276 6.56 -22.89 -24.69
CA VAL A 276 7.63 -22.07 -24.10
C VAL A 276 7.67 -22.39 -22.60
N HIS A 277 8.81 -22.88 -22.14
CA HIS A 277 9.02 -23.29 -20.76
C HIS A 277 9.99 -22.33 -20.07
N ARG A 278 9.73 -22.04 -18.78
CA ARG A 278 10.66 -21.35 -17.90
C ARG A 278 10.75 -22.10 -16.58
N LEU A 279 11.93 -22.58 -16.24
CA LEU A 279 12.24 -23.10 -14.92
C LEU A 279 12.92 -22.01 -14.13
N ILE A 280 12.53 -21.83 -12.86
CA ILE A 280 12.99 -20.76 -12.03
C ILE A 280 13.46 -21.36 -10.70
N GLY A 281 14.75 -21.27 -10.41
CA GLY A 281 15.32 -21.55 -9.11
C GLY A 281 15.66 -20.24 -8.41
N GLY A 282 15.39 -20.11 -7.11
CA GLY A 282 15.66 -18.86 -6.43
C GLY A 282 15.85 -18.98 -4.92
N PHE A 283 16.39 -17.91 -4.36
CA PHE A 283 16.52 -17.71 -2.92
C PHE A 283 16.10 -16.30 -2.59
N ARG A 284 15.32 -16.16 -1.50
CA ARG A 284 14.83 -14.88 -0.97
C ARG A 284 15.12 -14.79 0.51
N MET A 285 15.46 -13.58 0.98
CA MET A 285 15.68 -13.31 2.39
C MET A 285 15.20 -11.92 2.82
N ARG A 286 14.84 -11.80 4.09
CA ARG A 286 14.69 -10.52 4.79
C ARG A 286 15.13 -10.65 6.25
N SER A 287 15.65 -9.57 6.80
CA SER A 287 15.89 -9.37 8.22
C SER A 287 15.44 -7.96 8.58
N ARG A 288 14.49 -7.85 9.50
CA ARG A 288 14.00 -6.57 10.00
C ARG A 288 14.21 -6.49 11.50
N LEU A 289 14.82 -5.40 11.95
CA LEU A 289 14.91 -5.00 13.35
C LEU A 289 13.93 -3.83 13.55
N THR A 290 13.15 -3.84 14.62
CA THR A 290 12.20 -2.77 14.96
C THR A 290 12.28 -2.50 16.45
N GLU A 291 12.50 -1.25 16.81
CA GLU A 291 12.37 -0.78 18.18
C GLU A 291 10.96 -0.25 18.41
N THR A 292 10.37 -0.54 19.57
CA THR A 292 9.01 -0.13 19.95
C THR A 292 8.89 0.03 21.46
N GLY A 293 7.86 0.77 21.90
CA GLY A 293 7.58 0.95 23.34
C GLY A 293 8.47 2.00 24.00
N GLY A 294 8.55 1.95 25.32
CA GLY A 294 9.18 3.03 26.12
C GLY A 294 8.33 4.30 26.18
N SER A 295 7.12 4.26 25.65
CA SER A 295 6.22 5.41 25.47
C SER A 295 5.71 5.94 26.81
N GLN A 296 5.42 7.25 26.84
CA GLN A 296 4.72 7.90 27.93
C GLN A 296 3.38 8.46 27.45
N ALA A 297 2.33 8.20 28.19
CA ALA A 297 1.00 8.74 27.92
C ALA A 297 0.72 9.93 28.84
N PHE A 298 0.13 10.97 28.27
CA PHE A 298 -0.38 12.15 28.97
C PHE A 298 -1.89 12.24 28.77
N ASP A 299 -2.58 12.55 29.82
CA ASP A 299 -4.02 12.71 29.85
C ASP A 299 -4.34 14.14 30.27
N PHE A 300 -4.87 14.94 29.35
CA PHE A 300 -5.16 16.35 29.56
C PHE A 300 -6.58 16.61 30.07
N GLY A 301 -7.31 15.55 30.44
CA GLY A 301 -8.67 15.67 30.95
C GLY A 301 -9.72 15.71 29.88
N THR A 302 -10.84 16.37 30.18
CA THR A 302 -12.03 16.43 29.32
C THR A 302 -12.08 17.74 28.56
N VAL A 303 -12.32 17.64 27.25
CA VAL A 303 -12.30 18.74 26.30
C VAL A 303 -13.54 18.71 25.41
N GLU A 304 -13.90 19.84 24.82
CA GLU A 304 -14.90 19.87 23.75
C GLU A 304 -14.36 19.21 22.49
N TYR A 305 -15.11 18.31 21.92
CA TYR A 305 -14.66 17.40 20.85
C TYR A 305 -14.20 18.10 19.56
N ASP A 306 -14.77 19.24 19.21
CA ASP A 306 -14.55 19.95 17.95
C ASP A 306 -13.72 21.25 18.10
N LYS A 307 -13.12 21.49 19.27
CA LYS A 307 -12.30 22.65 19.55
C LYS A 307 -10.86 22.27 19.89
N PRO A 308 -9.85 23.07 19.45
CA PRO A 308 -8.49 22.88 19.90
C PRO A 308 -8.39 23.10 21.41
N ASP A 309 -7.73 22.19 22.07
CA ASP A 309 -7.36 22.29 23.47
C ASP A 309 -5.83 22.29 23.56
N LEU A 310 -5.24 23.47 23.72
CA LEU A 310 -3.78 23.65 23.68
C LEU A 310 -3.22 23.66 25.11
N GLU A 311 -2.38 22.70 25.38
CA GLU A 311 -1.71 22.49 26.65
C GLU A 311 -0.20 22.74 26.54
N ASP A 312 0.42 23.09 27.65
CA ASP A 312 1.86 23.24 27.72
C ASP A 312 2.55 21.89 27.47
N LYS A 313 3.69 21.96 26.80
CA LYS A 313 4.49 20.78 26.51
C LYS A 313 5.03 20.15 27.80
N PRO A 314 4.66 18.93 28.16
CA PRO A 314 5.16 18.27 29.36
C PRO A 314 6.62 17.83 29.21
N THR A 315 7.27 17.55 30.34
CA THR A 315 8.56 16.87 30.35
C THR A 315 8.37 15.39 30.15
N PHE A 316 9.08 14.81 29.17
CA PHE A 316 8.98 13.38 28.85
C PHE A 316 9.95 12.57 29.70
N GLN A 317 9.43 11.47 30.27
CA GLN A 317 10.19 10.45 30.98
C GLN A 317 9.96 9.10 30.26
N PHE A 318 10.82 8.79 29.33
CA PHE A 318 10.70 7.58 28.53
C PHE A 318 11.22 6.35 29.27
N GLY A 319 10.51 5.23 29.09
CA GLY A 319 10.99 3.92 29.49
C GLY A 319 11.94 3.28 28.45
N PRO A 320 12.50 2.12 28.78
CA PRO A 320 13.34 1.36 27.85
C PRO A 320 12.52 0.82 26.67
N VAL A 321 13.13 0.82 25.47
CA VAL A 321 12.51 0.30 24.24
C VAL A 321 12.63 -1.22 24.15
N ASN A 322 11.62 -1.86 23.55
CA ASN A 322 11.65 -3.25 23.15
C ASN A 322 12.34 -3.38 21.79
N SER A 323 13.01 -4.49 21.54
CA SER A 323 13.71 -4.76 20.28
C SER A 323 13.19 -6.04 19.63
N GLY A 324 12.41 -5.90 18.58
CA GLY A 324 11.85 -6.98 17.77
C GLY A 324 12.72 -7.29 16.55
N ARG A 325 13.05 -8.56 16.31
CA ARG A 325 13.78 -8.98 15.12
C ARG A 325 13.02 -10.07 14.38
N VAL A 326 12.74 -9.84 13.10
CA VAL A 326 12.14 -10.82 12.19
C VAL A 326 13.15 -11.21 11.14
N ARG A 327 13.39 -12.51 10.97
CA ARG A 327 14.21 -13.09 9.90
C ARG A 327 13.38 -14.09 9.12
N GLN A 328 13.39 -13.97 7.82
CA GLN A 328 12.71 -14.90 6.93
C GLN A 328 13.61 -15.19 5.74
N SER A 329 13.70 -16.47 5.36
CA SER A 329 14.36 -16.90 4.11
C SER A 329 13.50 -17.95 3.43
N ALA A 330 13.64 -18.11 2.11
CA ALA A 330 12.96 -19.14 1.35
C ALA A 330 13.81 -19.60 0.18
N PHE A 331 13.94 -20.93 0.01
CA PHE A 331 14.35 -21.53 -1.25
C PHE A 331 13.11 -21.75 -2.11
N MET A 332 13.22 -21.46 -3.40
CA MET A 332 12.11 -21.37 -4.32
C MET A 332 12.39 -22.16 -5.59
N LEU A 333 11.40 -22.92 -6.04
CA LEU A 333 11.41 -23.61 -7.33
C LEU A 333 10.08 -23.34 -8.04
N GLY A 334 10.14 -22.88 -9.30
CA GLY A 334 8.98 -22.49 -10.07
C GLY A 334 9.04 -22.99 -11.51
N TYR A 335 7.86 -23.18 -12.08
CA TYR A 335 7.68 -23.53 -13.48
C TYR A 335 6.60 -22.65 -14.08
N LEU A 336 6.92 -22.05 -15.23
CA LEU A 336 6.01 -21.29 -16.06
C LEU A 336 6.00 -21.92 -17.46
N GLY A 337 4.91 -22.59 -17.81
CA GLY A 337 4.67 -23.16 -19.13
C GLY A 337 3.65 -22.34 -19.91
N ARG A 338 3.92 -22.02 -21.16
CA ARG A 338 2.99 -21.32 -22.04
C ARG A 338 2.87 -22.02 -23.38
N LEU A 339 1.64 -22.32 -23.78
CA LEU A 339 1.29 -22.76 -25.11
C LEU A 339 0.57 -21.58 -25.81
N PRO A 340 1.24 -20.87 -26.74
CA PRO A 340 0.67 -19.72 -27.42
C PRO A 340 -0.67 -20.03 -28.07
N GLY A 341 -1.66 -19.16 -27.88
CA GLY A 341 -3.02 -19.35 -28.38
C GLY A 341 -3.91 -20.28 -27.52
N VAL A 342 -3.34 -21.18 -26.72
CA VAL A 342 -4.10 -22.18 -25.94
C VAL A 342 -4.16 -21.84 -24.44
N GLY A 343 -3.01 -21.52 -23.80
CA GLY A 343 -3.05 -21.25 -22.37
C GLY A 343 -1.67 -21.25 -21.72
N HIS A 344 -1.67 -21.30 -20.37
CA HIS A 344 -0.46 -21.30 -19.57
C HIS A 344 -0.66 -22.04 -18.24
N ILE A 345 0.43 -22.44 -17.64
CA ILE A 345 0.52 -23.02 -16.30
C ILE A 345 1.62 -22.28 -15.54
N ASN A 346 1.33 -21.91 -14.29
CA ASN A 346 2.30 -21.35 -13.35
C ASN A 346 2.24 -22.15 -12.06
N ILE A 347 3.34 -22.78 -11.68
CA ILE A 347 3.47 -23.55 -10.44
C ILE A 347 4.72 -23.05 -9.71
N GLY A 348 4.57 -22.76 -8.43
CA GLY A 348 5.68 -22.38 -7.57
C GLY A 348 5.60 -23.07 -6.21
N VAL A 349 6.74 -23.51 -5.70
CA VAL A 349 6.87 -24.09 -4.36
C VAL A 349 8.02 -23.39 -3.66
N GLN A 350 7.84 -23.10 -2.37
CA GLN A 350 8.83 -22.42 -1.55
C GLN A 350 8.93 -23.13 -0.20
N LYS A 351 10.17 -23.44 0.23
CA LYS A 351 10.44 -23.85 1.60
C LYS A 351 10.87 -22.61 2.37
N ALA A 352 9.97 -22.05 3.16
CA ALA A 352 10.22 -20.88 3.98
C ALA A 352 10.76 -21.28 5.36
N ARG A 353 11.58 -20.39 5.94
CA ARG A 353 12.01 -20.40 7.34
C ARG A 353 11.71 -19.03 7.91
N PHE A 354 10.89 -18.99 8.96
CA PHE A 354 10.53 -17.75 9.67
C PHE A 354 10.98 -17.84 11.12
N ARG A 355 11.60 -16.79 11.60
CA ARG A 355 11.97 -16.61 13.00
C ARG A 355 11.72 -15.18 13.42
N ALA A 356 10.97 -15.00 14.47
CA ALA A 356 10.77 -13.73 15.13
C ALA A 356 11.23 -13.84 16.58
N SER A 357 11.82 -12.78 17.10
CA SER A 357 12.18 -12.65 18.51
C SER A 357 11.89 -11.24 18.96
N ASN A 358 11.38 -11.10 20.18
CA ASN A 358 11.19 -9.80 20.83
C ASN A 358 11.89 -9.82 22.19
N ARG A 359 12.74 -8.82 22.42
CA ARG A 359 13.37 -8.55 23.70
C ARG A 359 12.64 -7.44 24.40
N ASN A 360 12.09 -7.72 25.57
CA ASN A 360 11.49 -6.71 26.42
C ASN A 360 12.56 -5.79 27.00
N GLY A 361 12.43 -4.49 26.78
CA GLY A 361 13.44 -3.50 27.21
C GLY A 361 13.55 -3.37 28.73
N THR A 362 12.46 -3.59 29.47
CA THR A 362 12.43 -3.47 30.93
C THR A 362 12.99 -4.71 31.62
N THR A 363 12.54 -5.89 31.22
CA THR A 363 12.90 -7.15 31.90
C THR A 363 14.08 -7.87 31.27
N GLY A 364 14.45 -7.52 30.03
CA GLY A 364 15.43 -8.22 29.23
C GLY A 364 14.96 -9.58 28.72
N ALA A 365 13.72 -10.01 29.03
CA ALA A 365 13.16 -11.29 28.60
C ALA A 365 13.05 -11.36 27.08
N VAL A 366 13.33 -12.51 26.52
CA VAL A 366 13.27 -12.75 25.06
C VAL A 366 12.17 -13.78 24.76
N THR A 367 11.21 -13.38 23.97
CA THR A 367 10.19 -14.27 23.39
C THR A 367 10.57 -14.61 21.96
N THR A 368 10.28 -15.82 21.50
CA THR A 368 10.61 -16.26 20.12
C THR A 368 9.43 -17.00 19.50
N SER A 369 9.23 -16.76 18.21
CA SER A 369 8.29 -17.50 17.37
C SER A 369 9.01 -18.07 16.15
N ARG A 370 8.64 -19.29 15.72
CA ARG A 370 9.24 -19.98 14.57
C ARG A 370 8.16 -20.67 13.77
N ASP A 371 8.33 -20.63 12.44
CA ASP A 371 7.51 -21.41 11.51
C ASP A 371 8.32 -21.72 10.24
N ASP A 372 8.27 -22.98 9.80
CA ASP A 372 9.03 -23.46 8.65
C ASP A 372 8.09 -24.11 7.60
N PRO A 373 7.11 -23.36 7.04
CA PRO A 373 6.09 -23.95 6.17
C PRO A 373 6.59 -24.21 4.76
N TRP A 374 5.86 -25.11 4.08
CA TRP A 374 5.79 -25.12 2.63
C TRP A 374 4.74 -24.12 2.16
N LEU A 375 5.16 -23.21 1.26
CA LEU A 375 4.30 -22.27 0.56
C LEU A 375 4.21 -22.68 -0.90
N TYR A 376 3.09 -22.40 -1.55
CA TYR A 376 2.88 -22.77 -2.93
C TYR A 376 1.95 -21.78 -3.65
N ASN A 377 2.07 -21.76 -4.95
CA ASN A 377 1.08 -21.22 -5.86
C ASN A 377 0.92 -22.17 -7.05
N ALA A 378 -0.30 -22.29 -7.53
CA ALA A 378 -0.60 -22.98 -8.79
C ALA A 378 -1.68 -22.19 -9.51
N THR A 379 -1.46 -21.87 -10.78
CA THR A 379 -2.42 -21.18 -11.64
C THR A 379 -2.44 -21.86 -13.01
N ILE A 380 -3.63 -22.09 -13.53
CA ILE A 380 -3.86 -22.53 -14.90
C ILE A 380 -4.73 -21.52 -15.62
N GLY A 381 -4.37 -21.16 -16.83
CA GLY A 381 -5.15 -20.30 -17.71
C GLY A 381 -5.35 -20.94 -19.06
N VAL A 382 -6.57 -20.85 -19.60
CA VAL A 382 -6.97 -21.43 -20.89
C VAL A 382 -7.63 -20.35 -21.74
N ASN A 383 -7.21 -20.24 -23.00
CA ASN A 383 -7.88 -19.40 -23.99
C ASN A 383 -8.97 -20.23 -24.67
N VAL A 384 -10.23 -19.99 -24.32
CA VAL A 384 -11.40 -20.66 -24.92
C VAL A 384 -11.60 -20.18 -26.36
N THR A 385 -11.35 -18.89 -26.57
CA THR A 385 -11.29 -18.25 -27.89
C THR A 385 -10.13 -17.21 -27.88
N PRO A 386 -9.75 -16.63 -29.03
CA PRO A 386 -8.78 -15.52 -29.02
C PRO A 386 -9.21 -14.31 -28.15
N ALA A 387 -10.52 -14.14 -27.94
CA ALA A 387 -11.11 -13.07 -27.16
C ALA A 387 -11.38 -13.44 -25.69
N ILE A 388 -11.60 -14.72 -25.38
CA ILE A 388 -12.05 -15.19 -24.05
C ILE A 388 -11.01 -16.13 -23.45
N SER A 389 -10.56 -15.79 -22.26
CA SER A 389 -9.65 -16.61 -21.43
C SER A 389 -10.28 -16.89 -20.08
N LEU A 390 -10.08 -18.10 -19.57
CA LEU A 390 -10.43 -18.50 -18.21
C LEU A 390 -9.17 -18.78 -17.41
N TYR A 391 -9.20 -18.56 -16.10
CA TYR A 391 -8.13 -18.99 -15.20
C TYR A 391 -8.71 -19.52 -13.88
N PHE A 392 -7.91 -20.34 -13.23
CA PHE A 392 -8.10 -20.78 -11.86
C PHE A 392 -6.76 -20.80 -11.14
N GLY A 393 -6.73 -20.37 -9.88
CA GLY A 393 -5.52 -20.31 -9.07
C GLY A 393 -5.75 -20.69 -7.61
N THR A 394 -4.70 -21.22 -6.99
CA THR A 394 -4.60 -21.44 -5.54
C THR A 394 -3.25 -21.00 -5.03
N GLN A 395 -3.22 -20.42 -3.83
CA GLN A 395 -2.00 -19.85 -3.26
C GLN A 395 -2.00 -20.01 -1.75
N ARG A 396 -0.81 -20.26 -1.18
CA ARG A 396 -0.57 -20.25 0.25
C ARG A 396 0.62 -19.37 0.57
N GLY A 397 0.39 -18.36 1.43
CA GLY A 397 1.38 -17.39 1.87
C GLY A 397 1.68 -17.47 3.36
N LEU A 398 2.75 -16.78 3.76
CA LEU A 398 3.14 -16.56 5.15
C LEU A 398 3.25 -15.05 5.38
N GLU A 399 2.49 -14.57 6.37
CA GLU A 399 2.46 -13.14 6.74
C GLU A 399 3.06 -12.95 8.13
N ASP A 400 3.78 -11.85 8.29
CA ASP A 400 4.22 -11.36 9.58
C ASP A 400 3.03 -10.70 10.29
N SER A 401 2.69 -11.16 11.48
CA SER A 401 1.57 -10.63 12.26
C SER A 401 1.94 -9.36 13.05
N GLY A 402 3.22 -9.00 13.09
CA GLY A 402 3.70 -7.85 13.86
C GLY A 402 3.66 -8.07 15.36
N THR A 403 3.43 -7.00 16.11
CA THR A 403 3.36 -6.99 17.56
C THR A 403 1.95 -6.65 18.06
N ALA A 404 1.65 -7.04 19.29
CA ALA A 404 0.41 -6.68 19.97
C ALA A 404 0.33 -5.16 20.16
N PRO A 405 -0.85 -4.52 19.94
CA PRO A 405 -1.03 -3.07 20.02
C PRO A 405 -0.83 -2.50 21.43
N ASP A 406 -0.64 -1.18 21.52
CA ASP A 406 -0.35 -0.46 22.76
C ASP A 406 -1.44 -0.56 23.84
N LEU A 407 -2.68 -0.81 23.45
CA LEU A 407 -3.81 -0.98 24.36
C LEU A 407 -3.95 -2.41 24.92
N ALA A 408 -3.17 -3.37 24.41
CA ALA A 408 -3.23 -4.76 24.83
C ALA A 408 -2.48 -4.99 26.15
N THR A 409 -2.94 -5.98 26.96
CA THR A 409 -2.21 -6.42 28.16
C THR A 409 -0.85 -7.02 27.81
N ASN A 410 -0.72 -7.66 26.65
CA ASN A 410 0.53 -8.14 26.08
C ASN A 410 1.16 -7.16 25.09
N ARG A 411 1.02 -5.87 25.32
CA ARG A 411 1.55 -4.79 24.50
C ARG A 411 2.98 -5.09 24.03
N ASN A 412 3.24 -4.87 22.72
CA ASN A 412 4.53 -5.08 22.08
C ASN A 412 5.04 -6.55 22.08
N GLU A 413 4.22 -7.52 22.44
CA GLU A 413 4.55 -8.94 22.26
C GLU A 413 4.61 -9.29 20.77
N GLN A 414 5.65 -10.03 20.35
CA GLN A 414 5.76 -10.53 18.99
C GLN A 414 4.76 -11.64 18.73
N LEU A 415 3.85 -11.41 17.79
CA LEU A 415 2.83 -12.38 17.41
C LEU A 415 3.40 -13.47 16.48
N PRO A 416 2.84 -14.70 16.51
CA PRO A 416 3.22 -15.75 15.59
C PRO A 416 2.83 -15.38 14.15
N PRO A 417 3.61 -15.81 13.14
CA PRO A 417 3.26 -15.57 11.75
C PRO A 417 1.97 -16.28 11.36
N THR A 418 1.24 -15.71 10.42
CA THR A 418 -0.02 -16.28 9.92
C THR A 418 0.14 -16.91 8.55
N ARG A 419 -0.52 -18.06 8.34
CA ARG A 419 -0.62 -18.72 7.05
C ARG A 419 -1.93 -18.34 6.40
N THR A 420 -1.85 -17.73 5.23
CA THR A 420 -3.00 -17.29 4.45
C THR A 420 -3.19 -18.22 3.25
N THR A 421 -4.42 -18.62 2.97
CA THR A 421 -4.78 -19.44 1.80
C THR A 421 -5.76 -18.69 0.94
N GLN A 422 -5.55 -18.75 -0.39
CA GLN A 422 -6.43 -18.15 -1.39
C GLN A 422 -6.78 -19.16 -2.48
N TYR A 423 -8.02 -19.08 -2.93
CA TYR A 423 -8.53 -19.66 -4.17
C TYR A 423 -9.15 -18.55 -4.98
N ASP A 424 -8.86 -18.48 -6.27
CA ASP A 424 -9.48 -17.53 -7.17
C ASP A 424 -9.61 -18.10 -8.58
N GLY A 425 -10.54 -17.55 -9.34
CA GLY A 425 -10.76 -17.91 -10.73
C GLY A 425 -11.57 -16.83 -11.43
N GLY A 426 -11.45 -16.77 -12.74
CA GLY A 426 -12.13 -15.72 -13.47
C GLY A 426 -12.12 -15.87 -14.98
N ILE A 427 -12.77 -14.90 -15.61
CA ILE A 427 -12.90 -14.76 -17.04
C ILE A 427 -12.32 -13.41 -17.47
N ARG A 428 -11.57 -13.40 -18.55
CA ARG A 428 -11.15 -12.20 -19.26
C ARG A 428 -11.73 -12.22 -20.66
N TRP A 429 -12.46 -11.17 -21.00
CA TRP A 429 -12.99 -10.93 -22.33
C TRP A 429 -12.33 -9.70 -22.94
N LYS A 430 -11.63 -9.90 -24.06
CA LYS A 430 -11.07 -8.85 -24.90
C LYS A 430 -12.04 -8.51 -26.02
N PHE A 431 -12.29 -7.23 -26.23
CA PHE A 431 -13.16 -6.74 -27.30
C PHE A 431 -12.47 -5.54 -28.00
N GLY A 432 -13.03 -5.10 -29.12
CA GLY A 432 -12.44 -4.01 -29.90
C GLY A 432 -12.22 -2.74 -29.07
N GLY A 433 -10.97 -2.48 -28.68
CA GLY A 433 -10.56 -1.30 -27.92
C GLY A 433 -10.48 -1.48 -26.41
N GLY A 434 -10.83 -2.66 -25.83
CA GLY A 434 -10.77 -2.85 -24.39
C GLY A 434 -10.79 -4.29 -23.89
N GLN A 435 -10.84 -4.42 -22.56
CA GLN A 435 -11.01 -5.72 -21.90
C GLN A 435 -11.90 -5.60 -20.66
N LEU A 436 -12.63 -6.66 -20.39
CA LEU A 436 -13.36 -6.90 -19.14
C LEU A 436 -12.77 -8.13 -18.45
N VAL A 437 -12.46 -8.02 -17.18
CA VAL A 437 -12.03 -9.12 -16.31
C VAL A 437 -13.03 -9.24 -15.18
N VAL A 438 -13.52 -10.44 -14.91
CA VAL A 438 -14.37 -10.75 -13.76
C VAL A 438 -13.77 -11.93 -13.02
N ASN A 439 -13.52 -11.76 -11.71
CA ASN A 439 -12.92 -12.78 -10.86
C ASN A 439 -13.82 -13.04 -9.66
N ALA A 440 -13.85 -14.31 -9.22
CA ALA A 440 -14.36 -14.71 -7.91
C ALA A 440 -13.19 -15.22 -7.07
N PHE A 441 -13.19 -14.91 -5.76
CA PHE A 441 -12.11 -15.33 -4.87
C PHE A 441 -12.59 -15.67 -3.47
N GLN A 442 -11.78 -16.46 -2.77
CA GLN A 442 -11.86 -16.67 -1.33
C GLN A 442 -10.47 -16.62 -0.72
N ILE A 443 -10.31 -15.80 0.34
CA ILE A 443 -9.09 -15.70 1.15
C ILE A 443 -9.45 -16.02 2.59
N THR A 444 -8.64 -16.84 3.25
CA THR A 444 -8.81 -17.20 4.67
C THR A 444 -7.49 -17.05 5.40
N LYS A 445 -7.51 -16.38 6.56
CA LYS A 445 -6.35 -16.25 7.43
C LYS A 445 -6.76 -16.19 8.91
N PRO A 446 -5.86 -16.51 9.86
CA PRO A 446 -6.06 -16.27 11.28
C PRO A 446 -6.43 -14.82 11.57
N TYR A 447 -7.37 -14.61 12.50
CA TYR A 447 -7.83 -13.30 12.93
C TYR A 447 -7.35 -13.02 14.35
N PHE A 448 -6.64 -11.90 14.52
CA PHE A 448 -6.16 -11.42 15.80
C PHE A 448 -7.02 -10.27 16.28
N SER A 449 -7.42 -10.30 17.54
CA SER A 449 -8.15 -9.22 18.22
C SER A 449 -7.98 -9.38 19.74
N TYR A 450 -8.64 -8.51 20.49
CA TYR A 450 -8.63 -8.55 21.95
C TYR A 450 -9.58 -9.63 22.46
N ASP A 451 -9.12 -10.44 23.40
CA ASP A 451 -9.96 -11.34 24.18
C ASP A 451 -10.65 -10.62 25.35
N THR A 452 -11.34 -11.37 26.24
CA THR A 452 -12.03 -10.80 27.41
C THR A 452 -11.10 -10.24 28.48
N SER A 453 -9.82 -10.63 28.48
CA SER A 453 -8.78 -10.13 29.39
C SER A 453 -7.95 -8.99 28.78
N ASN A 454 -8.40 -8.46 27.63
CA ASN A 454 -7.69 -7.46 26.85
C ASN A 454 -6.31 -7.95 26.31
N LEU A 455 -6.13 -9.27 26.20
CA LEU A 455 -4.97 -9.88 25.56
C LEU A 455 -5.16 -9.86 24.03
N PHE A 456 -4.21 -9.35 23.28
CA PHE A 456 -4.26 -9.38 21.82
C PHE A 456 -3.72 -10.70 21.30
N THR A 457 -4.60 -11.56 20.84
CA THR A 457 -4.29 -12.94 20.46
C THR A 457 -5.12 -13.41 19.27
N ARG A 458 -4.82 -14.58 18.72
CA ARG A 458 -5.69 -15.20 17.71
C ARG A 458 -7.00 -15.60 18.35
N ILE A 459 -8.09 -14.95 17.91
CA ILE A 459 -9.44 -15.20 18.40
C ILE A 459 -10.30 -16.03 17.43
N GLY A 460 -9.81 -16.29 16.23
CA GLY A 460 -10.56 -17.02 15.21
C GLY A 460 -9.90 -16.94 13.84
N ASP A 461 -10.73 -17.01 12.80
CA ASP A 461 -10.34 -16.85 11.41
C ASP A 461 -11.17 -15.76 10.73
N VAL A 462 -10.56 -15.01 9.83
CA VAL A 462 -11.25 -14.09 8.93
C VAL A 462 -11.25 -14.67 7.53
N ARG A 463 -12.43 -14.70 6.90
CA ARG A 463 -12.65 -15.18 5.54
C ARG A 463 -13.28 -14.08 4.70
N HIS A 464 -12.62 -13.74 3.60
CA HIS A 464 -13.14 -12.84 2.59
C HIS A 464 -13.53 -13.65 1.34
N ARG A 465 -14.80 -13.62 0.96
CA ARG A 465 -15.32 -14.10 -0.32
C ARG A 465 -15.77 -12.90 -1.13
N GLY A 466 -15.45 -12.87 -2.41
CA GLY A 466 -15.82 -11.72 -3.22
C GLY A 466 -15.86 -12.01 -4.69
N ILE A 467 -16.54 -11.10 -5.38
CA ILE A 467 -16.51 -10.96 -6.85
C ILE A 467 -15.95 -9.58 -7.14
N GLU A 468 -14.99 -9.53 -8.03
CA GLU A 468 -14.39 -8.28 -8.51
C GLU A 468 -14.47 -8.21 -10.03
N ALA A 469 -14.64 -7.00 -10.54
CA ALA A 469 -14.66 -6.74 -11.98
C ALA A 469 -13.73 -5.58 -12.32
N SER A 470 -13.13 -5.64 -13.48
CA SER A 470 -12.24 -4.62 -14.03
C SER A 470 -12.54 -4.42 -15.51
N LEU A 471 -12.89 -3.20 -15.89
CA LEU A 471 -13.08 -2.76 -17.26
C LEU A 471 -11.99 -1.74 -17.60
N SER A 472 -11.27 -1.95 -18.70
CA SER A 472 -10.31 -0.95 -19.20
C SER A 472 -10.37 -0.89 -20.72
N GLY A 473 -10.32 0.32 -21.29
CA GLY A 473 -10.32 0.44 -22.75
C GLY A 473 -10.53 1.85 -23.28
N HIS A 474 -10.39 1.92 -24.60
CA HIS A 474 -10.69 3.08 -25.42
C HIS A 474 -12.02 2.90 -26.13
N PHE A 475 -12.95 3.81 -25.90
CA PHE A 475 -14.28 3.82 -26.48
C PHE A 475 -14.36 4.93 -27.54
N GLY A 476 -14.17 4.51 -28.80
CA GLY A 476 -13.92 5.44 -29.90
C GLY A 476 -12.52 6.09 -29.80
N LYS A 477 -12.36 7.27 -30.43
CA LYS A 477 -11.05 7.96 -30.53
C LYS A 477 -10.76 8.88 -29.33
N ARG A 478 -11.77 9.18 -28.50
CA ARG A 478 -11.70 10.29 -27.53
C ARG A 478 -11.87 9.86 -26.08
N LEU A 479 -12.63 8.79 -25.83
CA LEU A 479 -12.99 8.38 -24.48
C LEU A 479 -12.15 7.18 -24.04
N GLN A 480 -11.48 7.30 -22.91
CA GLN A 480 -10.80 6.22 -22.22
C GLN A 480 -11.43 6.02 -20.85
N ILE A 481 -11.73 4.77 -20.48
CA ILE A 481 -12.32 4.41 -19.19
C ILE A 481 -11.49 3.32 -18.54
N VAL A 482 -11.28 3.47 -17.25
CA VAL A 482 -10.79 2.41 -16.34
C VAL A 482 -11.77 2.34 -15.18
N ALA A 483 -12.43 1.21 -15.02
CA ALA A 483 -13.40 1.00 -13.96
C ALA A 483 -13.10 -0.30 -13.22
N GLY A 484 -13.27 -0.27 -11.90
CA GLY A 484 -13.17 -1.41 -11.03
C GLY A 484 -14.37 -1.48 -10.08
N ALA A 485 -14.79 -2.68 -9.76
CA ALA A 485 -15.85 -2.93 -8.77
C ALA A 485 -15.51 -4.17 -7.94
N LEU A 486 -15.84 -4.12 -6.66
CA LEU A 486 -15.69 -5.21 -5.70
C LEU A 486 -16.99 -5.37 -4.91
N ALA A 487 -17.52 -6.57 -4.86
CA ALA A 487 -18.53 -7.01 -3.90
C ALA A 487 -17.88 -8.05 -2.96
N LEU A 488 -17.78 -7.73 -1.68
CA LEU A 488 -17.06 -8.49 -0.67
C LEU A 488 -18.01 -8.94 0.43
N GLN A 489 -17.89 -10.20 0.84
CA GLN A 489 -18.52 -10.78 2.01
C GLN A 489 -17.44 -11.16 3.03
N PRO A 490 -16.98 -10.20 3.84
CA PRO A 490 -16.01 -10.47 4.90
C PRO A 490 -16.73 -11.09 6.10
N ARG A 491 -16.12 -12.12 6.72
CA ARG A 491 -16.69 -12.80 7.89
C ARG A 491 -15.60 -13.22 8.86
N VAL A 492 -15.84 -12.97 10.14
CA VAL A 492 -15.10 -13.57 11.25
C VAL A 492 -15.78 -14.88 11.63
N SER A 493 -15.02 -15.93 11.81
CA SER A 493 -15.51 -17.28 12.08
C SER A 493 -14.57 -18.03 13.03
N ASN A 494 -15.02 -19.18 13.53
CA ASN A 494 -14.24 -20.03 14.44
C ASN A 494 -13.74 -19.27 15.69
N VAL A 495 -14.59 -18.36 16.21
CA VAL A 495 -14.24 -17.52 17.37
C VAL A 495 -14.06 -18.40 18.61
N THR A 496 -12.93 -18.22 19.30
CA THR A 496 -12.63 -18.96 20.54
C THR A 496 -13.53 -18.51 21.70
N PRO A 497 -13.89 -19.38 22.66
CA PRO A 497 -14.70 -18.97 23.81
C PRO A 497 -14.09 -17.82 24.63
N THR A 498 -12.76 -17.75 24.71
CA THR A 498 -12.02 -16.69 25.41
C THR A 498 -12.12 -15.32 24.74
N ALA A 499 -12.51 -15.27 23.48
CA ALA A 499 -12.70 -14.02 22.75
C ALA A 499 -13.93 -13.22 23.22
N GLY A 500 -14.85 -13.86 23.95
CA GLY A 500 -16.12 -13.26 24.31
C GLY A 500 -17.00 -12.99 23.09
N GLN A 501 -17.96 -12.08 23.25
CA GLN A 501 -18.85 -11.69 22.15
C GLN A 501 -18.08 -10.88 21.09
N GLN A 502 -17.94 -11.42 19.90
CA GLN A 502 -17.30 -10.79 18.76
C GLN A 502 -18.32 -10.54 17.64
N GLY A 503 -18.11 -9.47 16.88
CA GLY A 503 -18.91 -9.20 15.70
C GLY A 503 -18.55 -10.12 14.54
N GLU A 504 -19.50 -10.32 13.65
CA GLU A 504 -19.30 -11.15 12.46
C GLU A 504 -18.47 -10.48 11.36
N LEU A 505 -18.33 -9.15 11.41
CA LEU A 505 -17.64 -8.37 10.39
C LEU A 505 -16.26 -7.90 10.92
N PRO A 506 -15.19 -8.07 10.13
CA PRO A 506 -13.91 -7.42 10.45
C PRO A 506 -14.06 -5.90 10.33
N THR A 507 -13.43 -5.15 11.24
CA THR A 507 -13.52 -3.68 11.26
C THR A 507 -12.82 -3.06 10.06
N GLY A 508 -13.37 -1.95 9.57
CA GLY A 508 -12.80 -1.14 8.51
C GLY A 508 -12.92 -1.71 7.10
N THR A 509 -13.36 -2.96 6.93
CA THR A 509 -13.45 -3.62 5.62
C THR A 509 -14.80 -3.32 4.96
N PRO A 510 -14.85 -2.60 3.82
CA PRO A 510 -16.10 -2.30 3.12
C PRO A 510 -16.66 -3.54 2.42
N SER A 511 -17.99 -3.67 2.41
CA SER A 511 -18.68 -4.75 1.69
C SER A 511 -18.75 -4.53 0.17
N LYS A 512 -18.63 -3.28 -0.28
CA LYS A 512 -18.65 -2.90 -1.69
C LYS A 512 -17.66 -1.78 -1.93
N TYR A 513 -17.01 -1.81 -3.08
CA TYR A 513 -16.15 -0.74 -3.54
C TYR A 513 -16.28 -0.59 -5.06
N VAL A 514 -16.44 0.63 -5.54
CA VAL A 514 -16.49 0.95 -6.97
C VAL A 514 -15.61 2.15 -7.24
N ARG A 515 -14.83 2.10 -8.31
CA ARG A 515 -14.09 3.24 -8.82
C ARG A 515 -14.15 3.28 -10.34
N ILE A 516 -14.45 4.46 -10.88
CA ILE A 516 -14.48 4.73 -12.31
C ILE A 516 -13.63 5.95 -12.57
N ASP A 517 -12.63 5.81 -13.40
CA ASP A 517 -11.76 6.89 -13.85
C ASP A 517 -11.91 7.04 -15.37
N SER A 518 -12.15 8.24 -15.87
CA SER A 518 -12.33 8.51 -17.30
C SER A 518 -11.55 9.72 -17.77
N ASN A 519 -11.08 9.64 -19.03
CA ASN A 519 -10.46 10.73 -19.75
C ASN A 519 -11.21 10.94 -21.08
N TYR A 520 -11.59 12.17 -21.38
CA TYR A 520 -12.22 12.54 -22.64
C TYR A 520 -11.39 13.62 -23.33
N LYS A 521 -10.80 13.28 -24.49
CA LYS A 521 -10.01 14.22 -25.29
C LYS A 521 -10.95 15.06 -26.17
N THR A 522 -10.92 16.38 -25.99
CA THR A 522 -11.67 17.34 -26.79
C THR A 522 -10.82 17.88 -27.95
N ASP A 523 -11.44 18.62 -28.88
CA ASP A 523 -10.73 19.40 -29.89
C ASP A 523 -10.41 20.85 -29.43
N ILE A 524 -10.86 21.21 -28.21
CA ILE A 524 -10.68 22.54 -27.63
C ILE A 524 -9.20 22.73 -27.26
N PHE A 525 -8.65 23.91 -27.51
CA PHE A 525 -7.26 24.28 -27.21
C PHE A 525 -6.20 23.26 -27.71
N GLY A 526 -6.44 22.64 -28.86
CA GLY A 526 -5.51 21.66 -29.44
C GLY A 526 -5.46 20.31 -28.73
N GLY A 527 -6.50 19.94 -27.97
CA GLY A 527 -6.63 18.62 -27.36
C GLY A 527 -6.71 18.62 -25.83
N LEU A 528 -7.41 19.59 -25.25
CA LEU A 528 -7.76 19.58 -23.82
C LEU A 528 -8.40 18.24 -23.44
N THR A 529 -7.90 17.62 -22.39
CA THR A 529 -8.45 16.37 -21.85
C THR A 529 -9.23 16.66 -20.58
N LEU A 530 -10.52 16.33 -20.59
CA LEU A 530 -11.37 16.35 -19.41
C LEU A 530 -11.18 15.03 -18.66
N THR A 531 -11.09 15.09 -17.33
CA THR A 531 -10.94 13.90 -16.47
C THR A 531 -12.06 13.87 -15.44
N ALA A 532 -12.64 12.71 -15.21
CA ALA A 532 -13.63 12.50 -14.17
C ALA A 532 -13.36 11.20 -13.43
N GLY A 533 -13.50 11.22 -12.10
CA GLY A 533 -13.40 10.10 -11.21
C GLY A 533 -14.68 9.96 -10.37
N LEU A 534 -15.16 8.74 -10.17
CA LEU A 534 -16.21 8.39 -9.22
C LEU A 534 -15.69 7.29 -8.32
N GLN A 535 -15.82 7.45 -7.01
CA GLN A 535 -15.49 6.43 -6.03
C GLN A 535 -16.67 6.21 -5.08
N TYR A 536 -17.05 4.95 -4.88
CA TYR A 536 -18.02 4.53 -3.87
C TYR A 536 -17.35 3.53 -2.92
N THR A 537 -17.41 3.81 -1.63
CA THR A 537 -17.00 2.90 -0.55
C THR A 537 -18.24 2.53 0.25
N GLY A 538 -18.57 1.25 0.32
CA GLY A 538 -19.75 0.74 1.01
C GLY A 538 -19.66 0.81 2.53
N THR A 539 -20.71 0.32 3.19
CA THR A 539 -20.80 0.23 4.66
C THR A 539 -19.68 -0.64 5.23
N ARG A 540 -19.19 -0.28 6.42
CA ARG A 540 -18.10 -0.97 7.11
C ARG A 540 -18.26 -0.92 8.63
N ALA A 541 -17.84 -1.97 9.33
CA ALA A 541 -17.90 -2.02 10.79
C ALA A 541 -16.87 -1.08 11.43
N VAL A 542 -17.28 -0.35 12.46
CA VAL A 542 -16.41 0.48 13.32
C VAL A 542 -15.97 -0.33 14.51
N SER A 543 -16.91 -0.99 15.21
CA SER A 543 -16.62 -1.76 16.43
C SER A 543 -16.26 -3.21 16.12
N ALA A 544 -15.38 -3.80 16.94
CA ALA A 544 -15.11 -5.23 16.90
C ALA A 544 -16.22 -6.04 17.60
N LYS A 545 -16.86 -5.45 18.59
CA LYS A 545 -17.94 -6.08 19.37
C LYS A 545 -19.30 -5.52 18.97
N PRO A 546 -20.37 -6.32 19.06
CA PRO A 546 -21.72 -5.82 18.89
C PRO A 546 -22.18 -5.05 20.15
N PHE A 547 -23.23 -4.24 20.00
CA PHE A 547 -23.89 -3.50 21.08
C PHE A 547 -25.34 -3.98 21.24
N ASP A 548 -25.78 -4.18 22.47
CA ASP A 548 -27.18 -4.60 22.76
C ASP A 548 -28.18 -3.51 22.31
N SER A 549 -27.81 -2.23 22.47
CA SER A 549 -28.58 -1.07 22.00
C SER A 549 -28.81 -1.06 20.49
N LEU A 550 -27.93 -1.69 19.71
CA LEU A 550 -28.04 -1.86 18.27
C LEU A 550 -28.67 -3.24 17.88
N GLY A 551 -29.35 -3.88 18.81
CA GLY A 551 -29.95 -5.20 18.60
C GLY A 551 -28.92 -6.30 18.33
N GLY A 552 -27.81 -6.27 19.03
CA GLY A 552 -26.73 -7.25 18.89
C GLY A 552 -25.89 -7.07 17.61
N LYS A 553 -25.88 -5.87 17.00
CA LYS A 553 -25.10 -5.56 15.80
C LYS A 553 -23.88 -4.68 16.13
N GLN A 554 -22.87 -4.74 15.26
CA GLN A 554 -21.70 -3.86 15.34
C GLN A 554 -22.09 -2.43 14.94
N LEU A 555 -21.37 -1.44 15.49
CA LEU A 555 -21.45 -0.05 15.05
C LEU A 555 -20.91 0.04 13.62
N MET A 556 -21.67 0.69 12.73
CA MET A 556 -21.37 0.75 11.29
C MET A 556 -21.17 2.19 10.81
N LEU A 557 -20.26 2.39 9.88
CA LEU A 557 -20.22 3.58 9.05
C LEU A 557 -21.08 3.39 7.79
N PRO A 558 -21.81 4.43 7.37
CA PRO A 558 -22.54 4.41 6.10
C PRO A 558 -21.58 4.38 4.90
N GLY A 559 -22.13 4.02 3.74
CA GLY A 559 -21.42 4.15 2.47
C GLY A 559 -21.23 5.60 2.07
N VAL A 560 -20.16 5.88 1.34
CA VAL A 560 -19.79 7.22 0.87
C VAL A 560 -19.47 7.21 -0.62
N THR A 561 -19.90 8.26 -1.33
CA THR A 561 -19.58 8.50 -2.74
C THR A 561 -18.84 9.82 -2.87
N THR A 562 -17.71 9.80 -3.60
CA THR A 562 -16.97 11.01 -3.97
C THR A 562 -16.85 11.11 -5.49
N ILE A 563 -16.83 12.35 -6.00
CA ILE A 563 -16.63 12.65 -7.41
C ILE A 563 -15.47 13.63 -7.54
N ASP A 564 -14.57 13.33 -8.46
CA ASP A 564 -13.42 14.14 -8.81
C ASP A 564 -13.57 14.63 -10.25
N LEU A 565 -13.28 15.90 -10.50
CA LEU A 565 -13.26 16.48 -11.84
C LEU A 565 -11.91 17.16 -12.10
N GLY A 566 -11.47 17.10 -13.34
CA GLY A 566 -10.22 17.77 -13.70
C GLY A 566 -10.05 18.00 -15.17
N VAL A 567 -9.00 18.73 -15.49
CA VAL A 567 -8.57 19.03 -16.86
C VAL A 567 -7.07 18.83 -16.99
N ARG A 568 -6.63 18.40 -18.17
CA ARG A 568 -5.22 18.28 -18.54
C ARG A 568 -5.00 18.90 -19.90
N GLN A 569 -3.97 19.73 -20.01
CA GLN A 569 -3.54 20.36 -21.24
C GLN A 569 -2.04 20.14 -21.47
N GLN A 570 -1.69 19.60 -22.64
CA GLN A 570 -0.32 19.55 -23.12
C GLN A 570 -0.11 20.68 -24.13
N PHE A 571 0.98 21.43 -24.00
CA PHE A 571 1.33 22.53 -24.89
C PHE A 571 2.84 22.72 -24.92
N THR A 572 3.33 23.53 -25.85
CA THR A 572 4.75 23.90 -25.94
C THR A 572 4.86 25.41 -25.71
N LEU A 573 5.78 25.82 -24.84
CA LEU A 573 6.07 27.21 -24.55
C LEU A 573 7.57 27.45 -24.75
N GLY A 574 7.94 28.33 -25.69
CA GLY A 574 9.35 28.60 -26.00
C GLY A 574 10.14 27.36 -26.43
N GLY A 575 9.50 26.39 -27.12
CA GLY A 575 10.11 25.13 -27.51
C GLY A 575 10.12 24.05 -26.44
N VAL A 576 9.72 24.35 -25.17
CA VAL A 576 9.68 23.42 -24.05
C VAL A 576 8.30 22.75 -23.97
N PRO A 577 8.21 21.40 -23.99
CA PRO A 577 6.98 20.68 -23.75
C PRO A 577 6.50 20.88 -22.31
N MET A 578 5.25 21.25 -22.15
CA MET A 578 4.63 21.51 -20.85
C MET A 578 3.34 20.71 -20.69
N ASN A 579 3.07 20.29 -19.45
CA ASN A 579 1.85 19.61 -19.07
C ASN A 579 1.22 20.33 -17.87
N LEU A 580 0.04 20.91 -18.07
CA LEU A 580 -0.76 21.56 -17.05
C LEU A 580 -1.92 20.64 -16.68
N ARG A 581 -2.15 20.44 -15.37
CA ARG A 581 -3.25 19.66 -14.84
C ARG A 581 -3.90 20.38 -13.67
N ALA A 582 -5.22 20.52 -13.72
CA ALA A 582 -6.01 21.00 -12.60
C ALA A 582 -7.02 19.92 -12.20
N VAL A 583 -7.17 19.66 -10.89
CA VAL A 583 -8.10 18.66 -10.34
C VAL A 583 -8.80 19.24 -9.13
N LEU A 584 -10.12 19.07 -9.09
CA LEU A 584 -10.97 19.28 -7.93
C LEU A 584 -11.46 17.90 -7.45
N ALA A 585 -10.83 17.38 -6.40
CA ALA A 585 -11.21 16.13 -5.77
C ALA A 585 -12.32 16.36 -4.75
N ASN A 586 -13.21 15.37 -4.60
CA ASN A 586 -14.38 15.42 -3.73
C ASN A 586 -15.20 16.71 -3.95
N VAL A 587 -15.69 16.92 -5.18
CA VAL A 587 -16.35 18.15 -5.64
C VAL A 587 -17.47 18.62 -4.71
N PHE A 588 -18.23 17.67 -4.14
CA PHE A 588 -19.36 17.96 -3.25
C PHE A 588 -18.97 18.16 -1.79
N ASP A 589 -17.67 18.14 -1.47
CA ASP A 589 -17.13 18.27 -0.10
C ASP A 589 -17.78 17.30 0.90
N HIS A 590 -18.03 16.07 0.46
CA HIS A 590 -18.60 15.06 1.34
C HIS A 590 -17.62 14.72 2.47
N THR A 591 -18.06 14.89 3.72
CA THR A 591 -17.26 14.61 4.91
C THR A 591 -17.57 13.22 5.43
N SER A 592 -16.56 12.44 5.76
CA SER A 592 -16.72 11.09 6.28
C SER A 592 -15.60 10.69 7.23
N TRP A 593 -15.81 9.57 7.91
CA TRP A 593 -14.82 8.92 8.74
C TRP A 593 -14.15 7.77 8.00
N LYS A 594 -12.88 7.57 8.29
CA LYS A 594 -12.09 6.40 7.92
C LYS A 594 -11.84 5.56 9.17
N VAL A 595 -12.07 4.25 9.12
CA VAL A 595 -11.77 3.32 10.22
C VAL A 595 -10.32 2.86 10.08
N LEU A 596 -9.48 3.16 11.06
CA LEU A 596 -8.07 2.74 11.09
C LEU A 596 -7.84 1.47 11.90
N ALA A 597 -8.60 1.30 12.98
CA ALA A 597 -8.58 0.15 13.87
C ALA A 597 -9.96 0.00 14.53
N PRO A 598 -10.24 -1.07 15.27
CA PRO A 598 -11.50 -1.18 16.03
C PRO A 598 -11.74 0.06 16.89
N ASN A 599 -12.87 0.71 16.67
CA ASN A 599 -13.31 1.94 17.36
C ASN A 599 -12.43 3.19 17.12
N VAL A 600 -11.44 3.13 16.24
CA VAL A 600 -10.52 4.24 15.96
C VAL A 600 -10.85 4.85 14.59
N LEU A 601 -11.22 6.12 14.60
CA LEU A 601 -11.63 6.90 13.43
C LEU A 601 -10.62 7.99 13.13
N ASP A 602 -10.39 8.24 11.84
CA ASP A 602 -9.66 9.38 11.30
C ASP A 602 -10.58 10.14 10.32
N ILE A 603 -10.37 11.44 10.17
CA ILE A 603 -11.15 12.26 9.22
C ILE A 603 -10.69 11.92 7.81
N ASP A 604 -11.64 11.53 6.95
CA ASP A 604 -11.35 11.26 5.54
C ASP A 604 -11.07 12.57 4.76
N GLU A 605 -10.48 12.43 3.58
CA GLU A 605 -10.07 13.58 2.77
C GLU A 605 -11.28 14.39 2.30
N ARG A 606 -11.23 15.69 2.54
CA ARG A 606 -12.25 16.67 2.12
C ARG A 606 -11.97 17.19 0.71
N ARG A 607 -12.86 18.07 0.19
CA ARG A 607 -12.65 18.71 -1.11
C ARG A 607 -11.26 19.35 -1.20
N ARG A 608 -10.53 19.01 -2.27
CA ARG A 608 -9.17 19.48 -2.52
C ARG A 608 -9.01 19.91 -3.96
N PHE A 609 -8.48 21.10 -4.15
CA PHE A 609 -8.00 21.57 -5.45
C PHE A 609 -6.50 21.34 -5.57
N SER A 610 -6.04 20.93 -6.74
CA SER A 610 -4.62 20.88 -7.07
C SER A 610 -4.37 21.39 -8.49
N LEU A 611 -3.28 22.13 -8.66
CA LEU A 611 -2.80 22.66 -9.95
C LEU A 611 -1.35 22.24 -10.12
N THR A 612 -1.08 21.39 -11.10
CA THR A 612 0.25 20.85 -11.39
C THR A 612 0.72 21.35 -12.74
N LEU A 613 1.95 21.87 -12.79
CA LEU A 613 2.65 22.21 -14.01
C LEU A 613 3.95 21.42 -14.07
N VAL A 614 4.21 20.75 -15.20
CA VAL A 614 5.48 20.05 -15.47
C VAL A 614 6.06 20.56 -16.78
N ALA A 615 7.36 20.88 -16.78
CA ALA A 615 8.14 21.27 -17.94
C ALA A 615 9.24 20.23 -18.16
N ASP A 616 9.39 19.74 -19.40
CA ASP A 616 10.42 18.78 -19.82
C ASP A 616 11.45 19.48 -20.72
N LEU A 617 12.66 19.74 -20.18
CA LEU A 617 13.78 20.43 -20.80
C LEU A 617 14.78 19.46 -21.44
#